data_fb16f75b3f96fa81c73df8a24b318b02
#
_entry.id   fb16f75b3f96fa81c73df8a24b318b02
#
_cell.length_a   1.000
_cell.length_b   1.000
_cell.length_c   1.000
_cell.angle_alpha   90.00
_cell.angle_beta   90.00
_cell.angle_gamma   90.00
#
_symmetry.space_group_name_H-M   'P 1'
#
loop_
_entity.id
_entity.type
_entity.pdbx_description
1 polymer ?
#
loop_
_entity_poly.entity_id
_entity_poly.type
_entity_poly.pdbx_seq_one_letter_code
_entity_poly.pdbx_strand_id
1 'polypeptide(L)'
;RDCNLRWEDPISTIYRGHTVFEAPPNSSGHVLLQELNLIENFDMSVLGCNTSVSIHAMVEAKKLAFADRETYLADPEFVDVPIEGLLSKQYAKERVELIDLERASKNVSSGFPVNHQAVNHKNGANISRSQPQEEDTTCFCVVDRWGNAVVQLQSLQSGFGSSLIVEGTGILLNNRM
;
A
#
# COMPACT_ATOMS: atom_id res chain seq x y z
N ARG A 1 16.77 8.14 -21.76
CA ARG A 1 17.09 8.00 -20.31
C ARG A 1 17.66 6.61 -20.15
N ASP A 2 18.86 6.49 -19.59
CA ASP A 2 19.42 5.21 -19.24
C ASP A 2 18.60 4.63 -18.09
N CYS A 3 18.05 3.43 -18.27
CA CYS A 3 17.34 2.73 -17.23
C CYS A 3 18.38 2.05 -16.32
N ASN A 4 18.67 2.65 -15.18
CA ASN A 4 19.55 2.06 -14.18
C ASN A 4 18.74 1.16 -13.24
N LEU A 5 19.01 -0.13 -13.28
CA LEU A 5 18.47 -1.08 -12.31
C LEU A 5 19.18 -0.88 -10.97
N ARG A 6 18.39 -0.80 -9.90
CA ARG A 6 18.92 -0.69 -8.52
C ARG A 6 18.43 -1.88 -7.71
N TRP A 7 19.29 -2.30 -6.79
CA TRP A 7 18.89 -3.18 -5.69
C TRP A 7 18.52 -2.29 -4.52
N GLU A 8 17.37 -2.54 -3.94
CA GLU A 8 16.88 -1.79 -2.78
C GLU A 8 16.51 -2.78 -1.67
N ASP A 9 16.78 -2.40 -0.43
CA ASP A 9 16.40 -3.20 0.72
C ASP A 9 14.89 -3.11 0.93
N PRO A 10 14.22 -4.23 1.24
CA PRO A 10 12.79 -4.22 1.53
C PRO A 10 12.50 -3.48 2.83
N ILE A 11 11.37 -2.82 2.88
CA ILE A 11 10.79 -2.32 4.13
C ILE A 11 10.09 -3.46 4.88
N SER A 12 9.99 -3.38 6.19
CA SER A 12 9.37 -4.47 6.96
C SER A 12 8.69 -3.99 8.24
N THR A 13 7.82 -4.84 8.76
CA THR A 13 7.29 -4.75 10.13
C THR A 13 7.22 -6.13 10.77
N ILE A 14 7.10 -6.17 12.09
CA ILE A 14 6.81 -7.41 12.81
C ILE A 14 5.30 -7.44 13.08
N TYR A 15 4.64 -8.51 12.66
CA TYR A 15 3.24 -8.76 12.92
C TYR A 15 3.09 -10.11 13.63
N ARG A 16 2.65 -10.10 14.87
CA ARG A 16 2.43 -11.31 15.69
C ARG A 16 3.61 -12.28 15.68
N GLY A 17 4.83 -11.74 15.80
CA GLY A 17 6.08 -12.53 15.84
C GLY A 17 6.63 -12.93 14.46
N HIS A 18 5.97 -12.55 13.37
CA HIS A 18 6.45 -12.78 12.01
C HIS A 18 6.94 -11.46 11.39
N THR A 19 8.12 -11.50 10.77
CA THR A 19 8.59 -10.36 9.97
C THR A 19 7.93 -10.40 8.61
N VAL A 20 7.24 -9.33 8.24
CA VAL A 20 6.60 -9.15 6.93
C VAL A 20 7.39 -8.12 6.15
N PHE A 21 7.79 -8.48 4.93
CA PHE A 21 8.59 -7.65 4.03
C PHE A 21 7.74 -7.18 2.86
N GLU A 22 7.99 -5.93 2.44
CA GLU A 22 7.35 -5.31 1.28
C GLU A 22 8.34 -4.47 0.49
N ALA A 23 7.98 -4.16 -0.75
CA ALA A 23 8.77 -3.27 -1.59
C ALA A 23 8.74 -1.83 -1.02
N PRO A 24 9.90 -1.12 -1.03
CA PRO A 24 9.96 0.27 -0.56
C PRO A 24 9.21 1.23 -1.49
N PRO A 25 9.02 2.51 -1.10
CA PRO A 25 8.56 3.55 -2.01
C PRO A 25 9.47 3.61 -3.26
N ASN A 26 8.89 3.86 -4.37
CA ASN A 26 7.58 4.42 -4.75
C ASN A 26 6.44 3.38 -4.80
N SER A 27 6.71 2.12 -4.45
CA SER A 27 5.67 1.11 -4.29
C SER A 27 4.75 1.39 -3.08
N SER A 28 3.53 0.86 -3.13
CA SER A 28 2.55 0.98 -2.04
C SER A 28 2.71 -0.09 -0.95
N GLY A 29 3.83 -0.79 -0.87
CA GLY A 29 4.07 -1.87 0.09
C GLY A 29 3.89 -1.46 1.55
N HIS A 30 4.23 -0.21 1.89
CA HIS A 30 4.04 0.33 3.25
C HIS A 30 2.56 0.30 3.70
N VAL A 31 1.59 0.35 2.78
CA VAL A 31 0.16 0.31 3.12
C VAL A 31 -0.20 -0.99 3.83
N LEU A 32 0.24 -2.15 3.29
CA LEU A 32 0.01 -3.44 3.94
C LEU A 32 0.67 -3.48 5.32
N LEU A 33 1.90 -2.98 5.44
CA LEU A 33 2.62 -2.98 6.71
C LEU A 33 1.94 -2.08 7.76
N GLN A 34 1.41 -0.93 7.35
CA GLN A 34 0.61 -0.06 8.21
C GLN A 34 -0.71 -0.74 8.62
N GLU A 35 -1.43 -1.35 7.69
CA GLU A 35 -2.66 -2.09 7.99
C GLU A 35 -2.41 -3.18 9.02
N LEU A 36 -1.33 -3.96 8.89
CA LEU A 36 -0.94 -4.97 9.86
C LEU A 36 -0.63 -4.37 11.24
N ASN A 37 0.09 -3.25 11.28
CA ASN A 37 0.40 -2.56 12.53
C ASN A 37 -0.85 -2.03 13.24
N LEU A 38 -1.86 -1.58 12.49
CA LEU A 38 -3.14 -1.13 13.02
C LEU A 38 -3.95 -2.31 13.55
N ILE A 39 -4.10 -3.38 12.75
CA ILE A 39 -4.90 -4.55 13.09
C ILE A 39 -4.31 -5.32 14.28
N GLU A 40 -3.00 -5.28 14.47
CA GLU A 40 -2.34 -5.94 15.61
C GLU A 40 -2.84 -5.45 16.97
N ASN A 41 -3.42 -4.26 17.03
CA ASN A 41 -4.00 -3.71 18.27
C ASN A 41 -5.37 -4.32 18.62
N PHE A 42 -5.97 -5.11 17.75
CA PHE A 42 -7.21 -5.83 18.01
C PHE A 42 -6.95 -7.31 18.25
N ASP A 43 -7.70 -7.90 19.17
CA ASP A 43 -7.72 -9.37 19.28
C ASP A 43 -8.63 -9.95 18.18
N MET A 44 -8.03 -10.23 17.03
CA MET A 44 -8.75 -10.79 15.88
C MET A 44 -9.33 -12.18 16.15
N SER A 45 -8.81 -12.90 17.16
CA SER A 45 -9.37 -14.19 17.55
C SER A 45 -10.71 -14.03 18.26
N VAL A 46 -10.86 -12.97 19.04
CA VAL A 46 -12.13 -12.59 19.69
C VAL A 46 -13.12 -12.01 18.70
N LEU A 47 -12.64 -11.18 17.75
CA LEU A 47 -13.49 -10.62 16.70
C LEU A 47 -14.02 -11.69 15.73
N GLY A 48 -13.32 -12.81 15.62
CA GLY A 48 -13.71 -13.96 14.79
C GLY A 48 -13.32 -13.80 13.30
N CYS A 49 -13.20 -14.93 12.64
CA CYS A 49 -12.85 -14.96 11.22
C CYS A 49 -14.06 -14.58 10.34
N ASN A 50 -13.89 -13.64 9.43
CA ASN A 50 -14.92 -13.19 8.48
C ASN A 50 -16.23 -12.71 9.12
N THR A 51 -16.19 -12.24 10.35
CA THR A 51 -17.34 -11.58 10.97
C THR A 51 -17.47 -10.14 10.47
N SER A 52 -18.66 -9.55 10.61
CA SER A 52 -18.86 -8.13 10.27
C SER A 52 -17.93 -7.20 11.01
N VAL A 53 -17.62 -7.50 12.28
CA VAL A 53 -16.73 -6.67 13.11
C VAL A 53 -15.28 -6.80 12.66
N SER A 54 -14.80 -8.02 12.37
CA SER A 54 -13.42 -8.22 11.90
C SER A 54 -13.21 -7.58 10.52
N ILE A 55 -14.17 -7.72 9.61
CA ILE A 55 -14.13 -7.07 8.29
C ILE A 55 -14.16 -5.54 8.46
N HIS A 56 -15.01 -5.03 9.35
CA HIS A 56 -15.10 -3.61 9.65
C HIS A 56 -13.77 -3.06 10.17
N ALA A 57 -13.13 -3.72 11.13
CA ALA A 57 -11.82 -3.32 11.66
C ALA A 57 -10.75 -3.24 10.55
N MET A 58 -10.70 -4.25 9.66
CA MET A 58 -9.78 -4.27 8.52
C MET A 58 -10.05 -3.13 7.54
N VAL A 59 -11.33 -2.84 7.24
CA VAL A 59 -11.71 -1.75 6.34
C VAL A 59 -11.36 -0.38 6.93
N GLU A 60 -11.59 -0.16 8.22
CA GLU A 60 -11.22 1.09 8.89
C GLU A 60 -9.70 1.27 8.94
N ALA A 61 -8.93 0.21 9.26
CA ALA A 61 -7.47 0.24 9.20
C ALA A 61 -6.97 0.61 7.80
N LYS A 62 -7.56 0.01 6.76
CA LYS A 62 -7.25 0.32 5.37
C LYS A 62 -7.51 1.79 5.03
N LYS A 63 -8.63 2.37 5.46
CA LYS A 63 -8.93 3.79 5.23
C LYS A 63 -7.85 4.70 5.82
N LEU A 64 -7.37 4.40 7.03
CA LEU A 64 -6.31 5.17 7.68
C LEU A 64 -4.98 5.07 6.91
N ALA A 65 -4.58 3.85 6.52
CA ALA A 65 -3.36 3.62 5.77
C ALA A 65 -3.41 4.28 4.38
N PHE A 66 -4.58 4.26 3.71
CA PHE A 66 -4.76 4.94 2.43
C PHE A 66 -4.76 6.46 2.56
N ALA A 67 -5.31 7.03 3.63
CA ALA A 67 -5.23 8.47 3.87
C ALA A 67 -3.77 8.93 4.02
N ASP A 68 -2.95 8.14 4.71
CA ASP A 68 -1.52 8.38 4.84
C ASP A 68 -0.79 8.21 3.50
N ARG A 69 -1.13 7.15 2.74
CA ARG A 69 -0.59 6.92 1.41
C ARG A 69 -0.81 8.10 0.47
N GLU A 70 -2.03 8.60 0.39
CA GLU A 70 -2.37 9.74 -0.48
C GLU A 70 -1.64 11.03 -0.10
N THR A 71 -1.17 11.12 1.15
CA THR A 71 -0.46 12.30 1.65
C THR A 71 1.04 12.18 1.52
N TYR A 72 1.60 11.00 1.78
CA TYR A 72 3.04 10.84 1.98
C TYR A 72 3.75 10.02 0.91
N LEU A 73 3.03 9.14 0.16
CA LEU A 73 3.70 8.32 -0.84
C LEU A 73 4.12 9.16 -2.04
N ALA A 74 5.40 9.11 -2.33
CA ALA A 74 6.01 9.77 -3.47
C ALA A 74 7.27 9.00 -3.89
N ASP A 75 7.92 9.48 -4.94
CA ASP A 75 9.23 8.99 -5.34
C ASP A 75 10.31 9.54 -4.41
N PRO A 76 11.06 8.67 -3.68
CA PRO A 76 12.10 9.08 -2.75
C PRO A 76 13.27 9.86 -3.38
N GLU A 77 13.40 9.84 -4.70
CA GLU A 77 14.40 10.69 -5.39
C GLU A 77 14.04 12.18 -5.33
N PHE A 78 12.75 12.50 -5.11
CA PHE A 78 12.25 13.88 -5.15
C PHE A 78 11.66 14.34 -3.82
N VAL A 79 11.20 13.41 -2.98
CA VAL A 79 10.50 13.73 -1.73
C VAL A 79 10.94 12.78 -0.63
N ASP A 80 11.18 13.33 0.55
CA ASP A 80 11.42 12.51 1.74
C ASP A 80 10.11 11.86 2.21
N VAL A 81 10.06 10.54 2.08
CA VAL A 81 8.90 9.73 2.48
C VAL A 81 9.14 9.21 3.89
N PRO A 82 8.32 9.57 4.90
CA PRO A 82 8.58 9.26 6.31
C PRO A 82 8.26 7.80 6.67
N ILE A 83 8.89 6.84 6.00
CA ILE A 83 8.59 5.41 6.12
C ILE A 83 8.75 4.91 7.55
N GLU A 84 9.83 5.28 8.24
CA GLU A 84 10.06 4.85 9.62
C GLU A 84 8.93 5.31 10.56
N GLY A 85 8.49 6.56 10.39
CA GLY A 85 7.38 7.12 11.15
C GLY A 85 6.06 6.41 10.85
N LEU A 86 5.74 6.23 9.56
CA LEU A 86 4.52 5.57 9.09
C LEU A 86 4.44 4.11 9.58
N LEU A 87 5.58 3.40 9.66
CA LEU A 87 5.64 2.00 10.10
C LEU A 87 5.87 1.84 11.60
N SER A 88 6.00 2.94 12.36
CA SER A 88 6.22 2.83 13.80
C SER A 88 4.98 2.28 14.52
N LYS A 89 5.23 1.40 15.48
CA LYS A 89 4.16 0.85 16.33
C LYS A 89 3.48 1.91 17.19
N GLN A 90 4.22 2.95 17.56
CA GLN A 90 3.67 4.08 18.30
C GLN A 90 2.64 4.84 17.46
N TYR A 91 2.97 5.15 16.21
CA TYR A 91 2.06 5.79 15.29
C TYR A 91 0.79 4.95 15.05
N ALA A 92 0.95 3.63 14.90
CA ALA A 92 -0.19 2.73 14.76
C ALA A 92 -1.12 2.76 15.98
N LYS A 93 -0.57 2.83 17.22
CA LYS A 93 -1.37 2.97 18.44
C LYS A 93 -2.16 4.25 18.51
N GLU A 94 -1.60 5.35 18.04
CA GLU A 94 -2.30 6.64 17.98
C GLU A 94 -3.40 6.63 16.93
N ARG A 95 -3.13 6.02 15.78
CA ARG A 95 -4.09 5.96 14.67
C ARG A 95 -5.25 5.01 14.94
N VAL A 96 -5.01 3.89 15.62
CA VAL A 96 -6.07 2.90 15.90
C VAL A 96 -7.17 3.45 16.80
N GLU A 97 -6.87 4.44 17.65
CA GLU A 97 -7.88 5.09 18.51
C GLU A 97 -8.96 5.83 17.70
N LEU A 98 -8.72 6.08 16.42
CA LEU A 98 -9.70 6.66 15.51
C LEU A 98 -10.70 5.64 14.95
N ILE A 99 -10.47 4.35 15.18
CA ILE A 99 -11.34 3.27 14.71
C ILE A 99 -12.45 3.03 15.73
N ASP A 100 -13.68 3.36 15.33
CA ASP A 100 -14.88 3.00 16.07
C ASP A 100 -15.42 1.68 15.49
N LEU A 101 -15.44 0.62 16.29
CA LEU A 101 -15.89 -0.71 15.84
C LEU A 101 -17.41 -0.80 15.58
N GLU A 102 -18.18 0.19 15.99
CA GLU A 102 -19.63 0.25 15.79
C GLU A 102 -20.04 1.15 14.62
N ARG A 103 -19.14 2.06 14.20
CA ARG A 103 -19.45 3.09 13.19
C ARG A 103 -18.36 3.22 12.15
N ALA A 104 -18.77 3.21 10.89
CA ALA A 104 -17.85 3.49 9.78
C ALA A 104 -17.48 4.98 9.71
N SER A 105 -16.20 5.27 9.66
CA SER A 105 -15.68 6.62 9.43
C SER A 105 -16.00 7.09 8.02
N LYS A 106 -16.65 8.24 7.89
CA LYS A 106 -16.98 8.83 6.59
C LYS A 106 -15.84 9.68 6.01
N ASN A 107 -15.12 10.36 6.88
CA ASN A 107 -14.00 11.23 6.51
C ASN A 107 -12.78 10.80 7.32
N VAL A 108 -11.74 10.36 6.63
CA VAL A 108 -10.49 9.93 7.23
C VAL A 108 -9.37 10.83 6.72
N SER A 109 -8.61 11.42 7.63
CA SER A 109 -7.46 12.24 7.30
C SER A 109 -6.16 11.49 7.59
N SER A 110 -5.10 11.88 6.91
CA SER A 110 -3.74 11.44 7.27
C SER A 110 -3.37 11.87 8.69
N GLY A 111 -2.50 11.10 9.33
CA GLY A 111 -1.90 11.48 10.60
C GLY A 111 -0.58 12.22 10.43
N PHE A 112 0.15 12.35 11.54
CA PHE A 112 1.46 13.00 11.57
C PHE A 112 2.49 11.99 12.08
N PRO A 113 3.18 11.24 11.21
CA PRO A 113 4.21 10.30 11.63
C PRO A 113 5.37 11.05 12.31
N VAL A 114 5.85 10.49 13.41
CA VAL A 114 6.93 11.09 14.22
C VAL A 114 8.18 11.29 13.36
N ASN A 115 8.84 12.45 13.53
CA ASN A 115 10.03 12.92 12.80
C ASN A 115 9.76 13.45 11.38
N HIS A 116 8.52 13.55 10.96
CA HIS A 116 8.20 14.26 9.73
C HIS A 116 7.82 15.70 10.06
N GLN A 117 8.69 16.64 9.73
CA GLN A 117 8.29 18.03 9.65
C GLN A 117 7.30 18.15 8.51
N ALA A 118 6.09 18.62 8.79
CA ALA A 118 5.05 18.79 7.78
C ALA A 118 5.63 19.57 6.61
N VAL A 119 5.95 18.87 5.53
CA VAL A 119 6.11 19.52 4.25
C VAL A 119 4.73 20.11 3.96
N ASN A 120 4.66 21.44 3.91
CA ASN A 120 3.44 22.13 3.54
C ASN A 120 3.07 21.72 2.11
N HIS A 121 2.42 20.59 1.96
CA HIS A 121 1.66 20.28 0.76
C HIS A 121 0.47 21.24 0.71
N LYS A 122 0.74 22.46 0.28
CA LYS A 122 -0.29 23.34 -0.27
C LYS A 122 -0.83 22.62 -1.49
N ASN A 123 -2.05 22.22 -1.39
CA ASN A 123 -2.89 21.51 -2.35
C ASN A 123 -3.01 20.02 -2.06
N GLY A 124 -3.94 19.67 -1.18
CA GLY A 124 -4.67 18.45 -1.37
C GLY A 124 -5.22 18.50 -2.79
N ALA A 125 -4.60 17.77 -3.69
CA ALA A 125 -5.18 17.56 -4.99
C ALA A 125 -6.54 16.92 -4.74
N ASN A 126 -7.61 17.64 -5.03
CA ASN A 126 -8.91 17.04 -5.24
C ASN A 126 -8.71 16.10 -6.44
N ILE A 127 -8.31 14.87 -6.13
CA ILE A 127 -8.32 13.81 -7.13
C ILE A 127 -9.81 13.61 -7.41
N SER A 128 -10.27 14.28 -8.44
CA SER A 128 -11.55 13.97 -9.06
C SER A 128 -11.51 12.48 -9.33
N ARG A 129 -12.33 11.70 -8.62
CA ARG A 129 -12.49 10.29 -8.90
C ARG A 129 -12.96 10.19 -10.35
N SER A 130 -12.03 9.97 -11.25
CA SER A 130 -12.35 9.47 -12.57
C SER A 130 -13.17 8.20 -12.38
N GLN A 131 -14.17 8.01 -13.22
CA GLN A 131 -14.98 6.78 -13.27
C GLN A 131 -14.07 5.55 -13.13
N PRO A 132 -14.51 4.46 -12.45
CA PRO A 132 -13.73 3.23 -12.38
C PRO A 132 -13.40 2.81 -13.82
N GLN A 133 -12.17 2.99 -14.23
CA GLN A 133 -11.67 2.36 -15.45
C GLN A 133 -11.48 0.89 -15.09
N GLU A 134 -11.95 0.00 -15.96
CA GLU A 134 -11.66 -1.42 -15.85
C GLU A 134 -10.15 -1.58 -15.82
N GLU A 135 -9.63 -2.00 -14.67
CA GLU A 135 -8.20 -2.22 -14.47
C GLU A 135 -7.92 -3.72 -14.64
N ASP A 136 -7.07 -4.06 -15.60
CA ASP A 136 -6.67 -5.43 -15.85
C ASP A 136 -5.33 -5.73 -15.20
N THR A 137 -5.34 -6.66 -14.27
CA THR A 137 -4.15 -7.19 -13.62
C THR A 137 -4.26 -8.71 -13.50
N THR A 138 -3.21 -9.42 -13.86
CA THR A 138 -3.11 -10.84 -13.61
C THR A 138 -1.94 -11.15 -12.69
N CYS A 139 -2.10 -12.19 -11.88
CA CYS A 139 -1.06 -12.73 -11.03
C CYS A 139 -1.01 -14.25 -11.22
N PHE A 140 0.16 -14.78 -11.37
CA PHE A 140 0.36 -16.22 -11.34
C PHE A 140 1.57 -16.59 -10.50
N CYS A 141 1.53 -17.80 -9.94
CA CYS A 141 2.66 -18.40 -9.24
C CYS A 141 2.94 -19.77 -9.79
N VAL A 142 4.21 -20.13 -9.80
CA VAL A 142 4.69 -21.44 -10.22
C VAL A 142 5.66 -21.95 -9.18
N VAL A 143 5.49 -23.20 -8.77
CA VAL A 143 6.44 -23.88 -7.87
C VAL A 143 6.89 -25.16 -8.59
N ASP A 144 8.20 -25.34 -8.69
CA ASP A 144 8.75 -26.55 -9.28
C ASP A 144 8.94 -27.69 -8.25
N ARG A 145 9.35 -28.86 -8.74
CA ARG A 145 9.56 -30.05 -7.87
C ARG A 145 10.73 -29.91 -6.89
N TRP A 146 11.59 -28.92 -7.04
CA TRP A 146 12.72 -28.65 -6.16
C TRP A 146 12.41 -27.56 -5.12
N GLY A 147 11.18 -26.99 -5.13
CA GLY A 147 10.75 -25.94 -4.21
C GLY A 147 11.11 -24.53 -4.67
N ASN A 148 11.63 -24.35 -5.89
CA ASN A 148 11.79 -23.00 -6.43
C ASN A 148 10.40 -22.40 -6.73
N ALA A 149 10.19 -21.17 -6.30
CA ALA A 149 8.92 -20.48 -6.48
C ALA A 149 9.12 -19.19 -7.28
N VAL A 150 8.21 -18.95 -8.22
CA VAL A 150 8.13 -17.70 -8.97
C VAL A 150 6.72 -17.16 -8.82
N VAL A 151 6.61 -15.88 -8.48
CA VAL A 151 5.36 -15.13 -8.49
C VAL A 151 5.53 -13.98 -9.47
N GLN A 152 4.59 -13.85 -10.39
CA GLN A 152 4.61 -12.77 -11.36
C GLN A 152 3.27 -12.06 -11.36
N LEU A 153 3.33 -10.73 -11.24
CA LEU A 153 2.22 -9.83 -11.49
C LEU A 153 2.44 -9.14 -12.83
N GLN A 154 1.36 -9.02 -13.60
CA GLN A 154 1.36 -8.30 -14.86
C GLN A 154 0.13 -7.43 -14.94
N SER A 155 0.33 -6.14 -15.14
CA SER A 155 -0.74 -5.15 -15.16
C SER A 155 -0.56 -4.16 -16.30
N LEU A 156 -1.63 -3.90 -17.02
CA LEU A 156 -1.69 -2.83 -18.03
C LEU A 156 -2.31 -1.54 -17.49
N GLN A 157 -3.04 -1.64 -16.39
CA GLN A 157 -3.89 -0.66 -15.73
C GLN A 157 -5.18 -0.38 -16.50
N SER A 158 -5.16 0.34 -17.62
CA SER A 158 -6.34 0.49 -18.49
C SER A 158 -6.36 -0.61 -19.53
N GLY A 159 -7.53 -0.94 -20.05
CA GLY A 159 -7.65 -1.86 -21.18
C GLY A 159 -6.69 -1.45 -22.31
N PHE A 160 -5.86 -2.37 -22.77
CA PHE A 160 -4.76 -2.12 -23.72
C PHE A 160 -3.67 -1.15 -23.23
N GLY A 161 -3.59 -0.79 -21.95
CA GLY A 161 -2.54 0.03 -21.39
C GLY A 161 -2.31 1.32 -22.14
N SER A 162 -1.06 1.57 -22.55
CA SER A 162 -0.68 2.74 -23.37
C SER A 162 -1.05 2.58 -24.86
N SER A 163 -1.58 1.45 -25.29
CA SER A 163 -1.79 1.07 -26.70
C SER A 163 -0.51 1.02 -27.54
N LEU A 164 0.66 1.02 -26.90
CA LEU A 164 1.96 0.90 -27.54
C LEU A 164 2.51 -0.51 -27.38
N ILE A 165 2.93 -1.09 -28.47
CA ILE A 165 3.59 -2.40 -28.49
C ILE A 165 5.07 -2.20 -28.79
N VAL A 166 5.93 -2.85 -27.99
CA VAL A 166 7.37 -2.84 -28.26
C VAL A 166 7.64 -3.65 -29.51
N GLU A 167 8.22 -2.98 -30.51
CA GLU A 167 8.48 -3.57 -31.83
C GLU A 167 9.29 -4.87 -31.72
N GLY A 168 8.87 -5.89 -32.46
CA GLY A 168 9.55 -7.19 -32.50
C GLY A 168 9.32 -8.10 -31.29
N THR A 169 8.61 -7.64 -30.24
CA THR A 169 8.40 -8.44 -29.01
C THR A 169 6.95 -8.86 -28.79
N GLY A 170 6.00 -8.10 -29.30
CA GLY A 170 4.58 -8.26 -28.98
C GLY A 170 4.18 -7.80 -27.57
N ILE A 171 5.10 -7.19 -26.79
CA ILE A 171 4.84 -6.71 -25.43
C ILE A 171 4.07 -5.40 -25.48
N LEU A 172 2.88 -5.40 -24.90
CA LEU A 172 2.06 -4.21 -24.71
C LEU A 172 2.50 -3.45 -23.47
N LEU A 173 2.76 -2.16 -23.59
CA LEU A 173 3.19 -1.33 -22.47
C LEU A 173 2.01 -0.86 -21.62
N ASN A 174 2.22 -0.82 -20.30
CA ASN A 174 1.24 -0.26 -19.38
C ASN A 174 1.15 1.27 -19.51
N ASN A 175 0.11 1.87 -18.92
CA ASN A 175 -0.08 3.32 -18.84
C ASN A 175 -0.03 3.86 -17.41
N ARG A 176 0.69 3.18 -16.53
CA ARG A 176 0.96 3.63 -15.16
C ARG A 176 2.11 4.63 -15.18
N MET A 177 1.80 5.90 -15.18
CA MET A 177 2.76 6.98 -14.90
C MET A 177 2.05 8.12 -14.20
#